data_2acabf6c0e19579f894376a88e874bb2
#
_entry.id   2acabf6c0e19579f894376a88e874bb2
#
_cell.length_a   1.000
_cell.length_b   1.000
_cell.length_c   1.000
_cell.angle_alpha   90.00
_cell.angle_beta   90.00
_cell.angle_gamma   90.00
#
_symmetry.space_group_name_H-M   'P 1'
#
loop_
_entity.id
_entity.type
_entity.pdbx_description
1 polymer ?
#
loop_
_entity_poly.entity_id
_entity_poly.type
_entity_poly.pdbx_seq_one_letter_code
_entity_poly.pdbx_strand_id
1 'polypeptide(L)'
;MRDASDRSPSPSAASDASATASDASATASDSTPASTPASSSDATFLTDFHHVATFGATDNDGVDRQALTLEDKQSRDWMRGWAEGNGFDVRVDAIGNMFACLEFVPDAPYVLIGSHLDSQPLGGRFDGAYGVIAALFAALRVKENVAESGQKPRFNIAVVNWFNEEGGRFAPSIMGSSVYAGLFDLDEMLAVEDLQGTSVAEALAAIGYDGTDTPPEAISYAEIHIEQGRILEREATDIGVVESSWYTQKLDIDVLGEQSHTGATAMADRHDALVAGSKIVLAVADVVNEFADEALVSSVGQHVVEPNSPIVVPRRVHMVADLRSSDPDIVKAARDSLHQQIANIALEHDITIKVEDFDVRGKLYFPETGVELAEKAVANEGLSIRRLETMAGHDSVAMNHRVPAVMMFVPSVDGVSHCEREFTTDEDMIRGLGVLTSVATELVNGELSEERGGDVWVGQSVAEARA
;
A
#
# COMPACT_ATOMS: atom_id res chain seq x y z
N MET A 1 29.32 55.38 16.02
CA MET A 1 30.70 55.70 16.37
C MET A 1 31.43 54.40 16.72
N ARG A 2 32.46 54.10 15.94
CA ARG A 2 33.58 53.14 16.11
C ARG A 2 33.18 51.67 16.02
N ASP A 3 33.44 50.94 14.99
CA ASP A 3 34.60 50.74 14.09
C ASP A 3 35.48 49.55 14.52
N ALA A 4 35.53 48.56 13.64
CA ALA A 4 36.63 47.76 13.13
C ALA A 4 37.42 46.84 14.08
N SER A 5 37.63 45.56 13.74
CA SER A 5 38.69 45.03 12.87
C SER A 5 38.72 43.49 12.99
N ASP A 6 38.54 42.75 11.95
CA ASP A 6 39.53 42.13 11.07
C ASP A 6 40.74 41.45 11.75
N ARG A 7 40.82 40.12 11.60
CA ARG A 7 42.07 39.34 11.46
C ARG A 7 41.80 37.87 11.07
N SER A 8 41.99 37.57 9.79
CA SER A 8 42.48 36.25 9.39
C SER A 8 43.94 36.05 9.72
N PRO A 9 44.43 34.84 9.82
CA PRO A 9 45.70 34.48 9.21
C PRO A 9 45.64 33.20 8.38
N SER A 10 46.33 33.25 7.23
CA SER A 10 46.74 32.16 6.36
C SER A 10 48.05 31.47 6.84
N PRO A 11 48.67 30.58 6.04
CA PRO A 11 48.91 29.18 6.36
C PRO A 11 50.41 28.85 6.61
N SER A 12 50.73 27.64 7.06
CA SER A 12 52.11 27.07 6.96
C SER A 12 52.00 25.55 6.82
N ALA A 13 52.41 25.08 5.68
CA ALA A 13 53.66 24.48 5.24
C ALA A 13 53.84 22.98 5.60
N ALA A 14 54.07 22.25 4.55
CA ALA A 14 54.33 20.87 4.32
C ALA A 14 55.48 20.24 5.12
N SER A 15 55.40 18.93 5.31
CA SER A 15 56.61 18.08 5.33
C SER A 15 56.29 16.69 4.71
N ASP A 16 57.06 16.36 3.70
CA ASP A 16 57.14 15.10 2.98
C ASP A 16 57.56 13.93 3.88
N ALA A 17 56.94 12.78 3.66
CA ALA A 17 57.60 11.51 3.94
C ALA A 17 57.12 10.47 2.91
N SER A 18 58.01 10.14 2.02
CA SER A 18 57.90 9.06 1.04
C SER A 18 57.99 7.70 1.75
N ALA A 19 57.08 6.80 1.43
CA ALA A 19 57.29 5.35 1.64
C ALA A 19 56.70 4.59 0.44
N THR A 20 57.56 3.74 -0.08
CA THR A 20 57.52 2.98 -1.30
C THR A 20 56.33 2.02 -1.35
N ALA A 21 55.64 2.02 -2.51
CA ALA A 21 54.63 1.05 -2.90
C ALA A 21 55.28 -0.26 -3.30
N SER A 22 54.71 -1.38 -2.87
CA SER A 22 54.86 -2.68 -3.48
C SER A 22 53.56 -3.08 -4.17
N ASP A 23 53.62 -3.25 -5.49
CA ASP A 23 52.57 -3.77 -6.33
C ASP A 23 52.12 -5.17 -5.91
N ALA A 24 50.83 -5.32 -5.67
CA ALA A 24 50.12 -6.58 -5.78
C ALA A 24 48.82 -6.33 -6.52
N SER A 25 48.85 -6.48 -7.85
CA SER A 25 47.65 -6.47 -8.69
C SER A 25 46.87 -7.75 -8.46
N ALA A 26 45.78 -7.67 -7.72
CA ALA A 26 44.73 -8.67 -7.71
C ALA A 26 43.64 -8.16 -8.67
N THR A 27 43.59 -8.78 -9.85
CA THR A 27 42.49 -8.62 -10.81
C THR A 27 41.25 -9.27 -10.21
N ALA A 28 40.38 -8.48 -9.61
CA ALA A 28 39.00 -8.88 -9.35
C ALA A 28 38.27 -8.88 -10.69
N SER A 29 37.88 -10.05 -11.16
CA SER A 29 36.96 -10.17 -12.30
C SER A 29 35.59 -9.70 -11.87
N ASP A 30 35.24 -8.49 -12.29
CA ASP A 30 33.89 -7.94 -12.22
C ASP A 30 33.02 -8.72 -13.22
N SER A 31 32.38 -9.80 -12.74
CA SER A 31 31.36 -10.51 -13.49
C SER A 31 29.98 -10.00 -13.04
N THR A 32 29.64 -8.78 -13.47
CA THR A 32 28.24 -8.38 -13.54
C THR A 32 27.55 -9.34 -14.52
N PRO A 33 26.47 -10.05 -14.14
CA PRO A 33 25.73 -10.86 -15.10
C PRO A 33 25.20 -9.93 -16.19
N ALA A 34 25.45 -10.25 -17.45
CA ALA A 34 24.94 -9.52 -18.58
C ALA A 34 23.40 -9.57 -18.53
N SER A 35 22.76 -8.41 -18.33
CA SER A 35 21.31 -8.26 -18.42
C SER A 35 20.84 -8.75 -19.79
N THR A 36 19.91 -9.69 -19.82
CA THR A 36 19.24 -10.11 -21.05
C THR A 36 18.53 -8.89 -21.62
N PRO A 37 18.68 -8.55 -22.91
CA PRO A 37 17.98 -7.40 -23.47
C PRO A 37 16.46 -7.60 -23.34
N ALA A 38 15.78 -6.59 -22.79
CA ALA A 38 14.32 -6.59 -22.62
C ALA A 38 13.62 -6.91 -23.95
N SER A 39 12.55 -7.72 -23.87
CA SER A 39 11.69 -7.98 -25.04
C SER A 39 11.00 -6.71 -25.50
N SER A 40 10.46 -6.67 -26.72
CA SER A 40 9.67 -5.52 -27.19
C SER A 40 8.44 -5.28 -26.31
N SER A 41 7.87 -6.33 -25.73
CA SER A 41 6.76 -6.28 -24.78
C SER A 41 7.18 -5.64 -23.44
N ASP A 42 8.37 -5.96 -22.91
CA ASP A 42 8.89 -5.40 -21.67
C ASP A 42 9.19 -3.90 -21.83
N ALA A 43 9.77 -3.49 -22.97
CA ALA A 43 10.00 -2.08 -23.27
C ALA A 43 8.69 -1.27 -23.36
N THR A 44 7.61 -1.87 -23.89
CA THR A 44 6.29 -1.24 -23.93
C THR A 44 5.70 -1.13 -22.53
N PHE A 45 5.82 -2.18 -21.72
CA PHE A 45 5.40 -2.18 -20.31
C PHE A 45 6.05 -1.02 -19.53
N LEU A 46 7.36 -0.87 -19.60
CA LEU A 46 8.06 0.22 -18.93
C LEU A 46 7.63 1.60 -19.46
N THR A 47 7.43 1.73 -20.79
CA THR A 47 6.94 2.98 -21.39
C THR A 47 5.57 3.36 -20.87
N ASP A 48 4.64 2.41 -20.78
CA ASP A 48 3.28 2.64 -20.29
C ASP A 48 3.28 2.92 -18.79
N PHE A 49 4.10 2.22 -18.01
CA PHE A 49 4.28 2.49 -16.57
C PHE A 49 4.77 3.93 -16.35
N HIS A 50 5.84 4.36 -17.03
CA HIS A 50 6.35 5.73 -16.90
C HIS A 50 5.36 6.77 -17.43
N HIS A 51 4.52 6.43 -18.41
CA HIS A 51 3.46 7.32 -18.86
C HIS A 51 2.38 7.52 -17.78
N VAL A 52 1.91 6.43 -17.15
CA VAL A 52 0.93 6.51 -16.04
C VAL A 52 1.49 7.28 -14.85
N ALA A 53 2.77 7.18 -14.58
CA ALA A 53 3.45 7.96 -13.55
C ALA A 53 3.46 9.49 -13.83
N THR A 54 3.10 9.94 -15.04
CA THR A 54 2.94 11.38 -15.34
C THR A 54 1.62 11.97 -14.82
N PHE A 55 0.62 11.13 -14.53
CA PHE A 55 -0.66 11.59 -13.97
C PHE A 55 -0.50 11.87 -12.48
N GLY A 56 -0.58 13.13 -12.11
CA GLY A 56 -0.31 13.61 -10.75
C GLY A 56 1.19 13.72 -10.41
N ALA A 57 2.10 13.71 -11.40
CA ALA A 57 3.53 13.81 -11.17
C ALA A 57 3.89 15.04 -10.35
N THR A 58 4.81 14.88 -9.39
CA THR A 58 5.35 15.94 -8.54
C THR A 58 6.74 16.37 -9.03
N ASP A 59 7.26 17.49 -8.49
CA ASP A 59 8.58 18.00 -8.86
C ASP A 59 9.75 17.10 -8.40
N ASN A 60 9.48 16.10 -7.53
CA ASN A 60 10.49 15.22 -6.94
C ASN A 60 10.31 13.75 -7.37
N ASP A 61 9.81 13.49 -8.57
CA ASP A 61 9.62 12.17 -9.17
C ASP A 61 8.57 11.26 -8.47
N GLY A 62 7.74 11.83 -7.59
CA GLY A 62 6.59 11.16 -6.99
C GLY A 62 5.29 11.43 -7.74
N VAL A 63 4.17 11.06 -7.10
CA VAL A 63 2.81 11.34 -7.58
C VAL A 63 1.92 11.83 -6.44
N ASP A 64 0.95 12.70 -6.77
CA ASP A 64 -0.19 13.04 -5.93
C ASP A 64 -1.46 12.75 -6.72
N ARG A 65 -1.96 11.51 -6.59
CA ARG A 65 -3.07 10.96 -7.35
C ARG A 65 -4.06 10.28 -6.40
N GLN A 66 -4.51 11.06 -5.42
CA GLN A 66 -5.46 10.55 -4.44
C GLN A 66 -6.78 10.13 -5.09
N ALA A 67 -7.46 9.16 -4.47
CA ALA A 67 -8.71 8.61 -4.99
C ALA A 67 -9.72 9.69 -5.42
N LEU A 68 -10.29 9.54 -6.61
CA LEU A 68 -11.31 10.40 -7.21
C LEU A 68 -10.88 11.87 -7.42
N THR A 69 -9.59 12.14 -7.51
CA THR A 69 -9.07 13.40 -8.04
C THR A 69 -9.10 13.42 -9.57
N LEU A 70 -8.76 14.54 -10.19
CA LEU A 70 -8.63 14.61 -11.66
C LEU A 70 -7.46 13.78 -12.16
N GLU A 71 -6.41 13.68 -11.37
CA GLU A 71 -5.21 12.89 -11.63
C GLU A 71 -5.54 11.38 -11.60
N ASP A 72 -6.32 10.92 -10.62
CA ASP A 72 -6.85 9.55 -10.58
C ASP A 72 -7.76 9.28 -11.78
N LYS A 73 -8.64 10.24 -12.14
CA LYS A 73 -9.45 10.12 -13.35
C LYS A 73 -8.60 9.91 -14.61
N GLN A 74 -7.49 10.62 -14.76
CA GLN A 74 -6.61 10.47 -15.93
C GLN A 74 -6.00 9.08 -16.01
N SER A 75 -5.58 8.50 -14.89
CA SER A 75 -5.05 7.13 -14.84
C SER A 75 -6.13 6.09 -15.16
N ARG A 76 -7.36 6.28 -14.67
CA ARG A 76 -8.52 5.45 -14.98
C ARG A 76 -8.92 5.54 -16.45
N ASP A 77 -8.95 6.75 -17.02
CA ASP A 77 -9.24 6.97 -18.45
C ASP A 77 -8.17 6.30 -19.32
N TRP A 78 -6.89 6.37 -18.93
CA TRP A 78 -5.81 5.68 -19.61
C TRP A 78 -5.99 4.17 -19.57
N MET A 79 -6.22 3.58 -18.38
CA MET A 79 -6.46 2.15 -18.22
C MET A 79 -7.62 1.66 -19.09
N ARG A 80 -8.74 2.41 -19.10
CA ARG A 80 -9.89 2.10 -19.95
C ARG A 80 -9.50 2.07 -21.43
N GLY A 81 -8.88 3.14 -21.92
CA GLY A 81 -8.47 3.25 -23.31
C GLY A 81 -7.47 2.18 -23.74
N TRP A 82 -6.50 1.87 -22.86
CA TRP A 82 -5.54 0.80 -23.08
C TRP A 82 -6.22 -0.57 -23.16
N ALA A 83 -7.09 -0.86 -22.21
CA ALA A 83 -7.80 -2.13 -22.13
C ALA A 83 -8.74 -2.35 -23.34
N GLU A 84 -9.58 -1.37 -23.67
CA GLU A 84 -10.46 -1.42 -24.85
C GLU A 84 -9.66 -1.56 -26.15
N GLY A 85 -8.53 -0.84 -26.28
CA GLY A 85 -7.63 -0.93 -27.42
C GLY A 85 -7.00 -2.31 -27.61
N ASN A 86 -6.84 -3.07 -26.52
CA ASN A 86 -6.33 -4.44 -26.52
C ASN A 86 -7.44 -5.51 -26.50
N GLY A 87 -8.72 -5.10 -26.62
CA GLY A 87 -9.87 -5.99 -26.76
C GLY A 87 -10.37 -6.58 -25.45
N PHE A 88 -10.20 -5.86 -24.34
CA PHE A 88 -10.86 -6.13 -23.08
C PHE A 88 -12.23 -5.44 -23.02
N ASP A 89 -13.18 -6.03 -22.30
CA ASP A 89 -14.45 -5.41 -21.91
C ASP A 89 -14.24 -4.71 -20.55
N VAL A 90 -14.49 -3.40 -20.49
CA VAL A 90 -14.24 -2.63 -19.26
C VAL A 90 -15.54 -2.37 -18.52
N ARG A 91 -15.60 -2.82 -17.27
CA ARG A 91 -16.72 -2.66 -16.34
C ARG A 91 -16.32 -1.79 -15.16
N VAL A 92 -17.28 -1.01 -14.65
CA VAL A 92 -17.12 -0.21 -13.43
C VAL A 92 -18.29 -0.49 -12.50
N ASP A 93 -18.01 -0.96 -11.30
CA ASP A 93 -19.03 -1.26 -10.32
C ASP A 93 -19.47 -0.02 -9.51
N ALA A 94 -20.42 -0.22 -8.59
CA ALA A 94 -21.06 0.88 -7.87
C ALA A 94 -20.14 1.62 -6.89
N ILE A 95 -19.06 0.97 -6.40
CA ILE A 95 -18.05 1.64 -5.56
C ILE A 95 -16.92 2.26 -6.39
N GLY A 96 -16.91 2.05 -7.72
CA GLY A 96 -15.89 2.59 -8.61
C GLY A 96 -14.69 1.68 -8.85
N ASN A 97 -14.74 0.39 -8.49
CA ASN A 97 -13.74 -0.56 -8.95
C ASN A 97 -13.83 -0.71 -10.47
N MET A 98 -12.68 -0.80 -11.14
CA MET A 98 -12.61 -0.99 -12.60
C MET A 98 -12.11 -2.39 -12.93
N PHE A 99 -12.78 -3.07 -13.84
CA PHE A 99 -12.41 -4.41 -14.29
C PHE A 99 -12.22 -4.42 -15.79
N ALA A 100 -11.03 -4.79 -16.27
CA ALA A 100 -10.76 -5.06 -17.68
C ALA A 100 -10.84 -6.58 -17.90
N CYS A 101 -11.93 -7.04 -18.53
CA CYS A 101 -12.32 -8.43 -18.64
C CYS A 101 -11.93 -9.04 -19.99
N LEU A 102 -11.32 -10.23 -19.97
CA LEU A 102 -11.11 -11.09 -21.15
C LEU A 102 -11.86 -12.40 -20.96
N GLU A 103 -12.81 -12.66 -21.84
CA GLU A 103 -13.58 -13.89 -21.84
C GLU A 103 -12.95 -14.93 -22.78
N PHE A 104 -12.51 -16.06 -22.21
CA PHE A 104 -12.02 -17.23 -22.93
C PHE A 104 -13.08 -18.32 -23.02
N VAL A 105 -13.92 -18.41 -21.98
CA VAL A 105 -14.95 -19.43 -21.81
C VAL A 105 -16.24 -18.74 -21.43
N PRO A 106 -17.31 -18.85 -22.26
CA PRO A 106 -18.60 -18.26 -21.93
C PRO A 106 -19.12 -18.71 -20.56
N ASP A 107 -19.64 -17.76 -19.80
CA ASP A 107 -20.25 -17.97 -18.46
C ASP A 107 -19.32 -18.56 -17.40
N ALA A 108 -18.01 -18.73 -17.65
CA ALA A 108 -17.07 -19.14 -16.64
C ALA A 108 -16.70 -17.96 -15.71
N PRO A 109 -16.40 -18.21 -14.42
CA PRO A 109 -15.90 -17.17 -13.52
C PRO A 109 -14.51 -16.68 -13.93
N TYR A 110 -14.03 -15.65 -13.24
CA TYR A 110 -12.80 -14.94 -13.57
C TYR A 110 -11.71 -15.19 -12.54
N VAL A 111 -10.49 -15.37 -13.00
CA VAL A 111 -9.29 -15.08 -12.23
C VAL A 111 -9.13 -13.57 -12.21
N LEU A 112 -9.11 -12.95 -11.04
CA LEU A 112 -8.79 -11.53 -10.92
C LEU A 112 -7.30 -11.37 -10.65
N ILE A 113 -6.67 -10.41 -11.35
CA ILE A 113 -5.31 -9.97 -11.08
C ILE A 113 -5.29 -8.44 -11.07
N GLY A 114 -4.48 -7.81 -10.24
CA GLY A 114 -4.43 -6.36 -10.20
C GLY A 114 -3.94 -5.80 -8.87
N SER A 115 -4.21 -4.52 -8.66
CA SER A 115 -3.92 -3.73 -7.48
C SER A 115 -4.71 -2.41 -7.56
N HIS A 116 -4.12 -1.26 -7.21
CA HIS A 116 -4.78 0.06 -7.23
C HIS A 116 -3.97 1.09 -8.04
N LEU A 117 -4.63 2.18 -8.45
CA LEU A 117 -4.00 3.31 -9.15
C LEU A 117 -3.94 4.58 -8.30
N ASP A 118 -4.76 4.68 -7.24
CA ASP A 118 -4.68 5.81 -6.31
C ASP A 118 -3.38 5.76 -5.50
N SER A 119 -2.95 6.93 -5.02
CA SER A 119 -1.72 7.08 -4.24
C SER A 119 -1.95 7.86 -2.96
N GLN A 120 -1.01 7.77 -2.02
CA GLN A 120 -0.89 8.73 -0.93
C GLN A 120 -0.62 10.15 -1.46
N PRO A 121 -0.94 11.22 -0.69
CA PRO A 121 -0.49 12.57 -1.01
C PRO A 121 1.04 12.62 -1.11
N LEU A 122 1.58 13.17 -2.20
CA LEU A 122 3.02 13.22 -2.46
C LEU A 122 3.69 11.85 -2.27
N GLY A 123 3.02 10.80 -2.74
CA GLY A 123 3.44 9.41 -2.62
C GLY A 123 4.43 8.97 -3.70
N GLY A 124 4.74 7.68 -3.68
CA GLY A 124 5.53 7.03 -4.71
C GLY A 124 4.73 6.76 -5.99
N ARG A 125 5.44 6.51 -7.07
CA ARG A 125 4.82 6.22 -8.38
C ARG A 125 4.68 4.72 -8.66
N PHE A 126 5.25 3.86 -7.80
CA PHE A 126 5.29 2.41 -7.99
C PHE A 126 4.18 1.72 -7.21
N ASP A 127 3.87 2.23 -6.02
CA ASP A 127 2.86 1.72 -5.12
C ASP A 127 1.51 1.53 -5.82
N GLY A 128 0.97 0.31 -5.81
CA GLY A 128 -0.25 -0.10 -6.50
C GLY A 128 -0.19 -0.03 -8.01
N ALA A 129 0.23 1.12 -8.56
CA ALA A 129 0.26 1.36 -10.00
C ALA A 129 1.11 0.34 -10.77
N TYR A 130 2.24 -0.09 -10.19
CA TYR A 130 3.03 -1.17 -10.75
C TYR A 130 2.20 -2.46 -10.90
N GLY A 131 1.47 -2.85 -9.85
CA GLY A 131 0.65 -4.06 -9.84
C GLY A 131 -0.46 -4.05 -10.90
N VAL A 132 -1.16 -2.91 -11.07
CA VAL A 132 -2.20 -2.77 -12.10
C VAL A 132 -1.62 -2.88 -13.51
N ILE A 133 -0.54 -2.16 -13.79
CA ILE A 133 0.06 -2.14 -15.13
C ILE A 133 0.71 -3.49 -15.44
N ALA A 134 1.39 -4.13 -14.47
CA ALA A 134 1.89 -5.49 -14.61
C ALA A 134 0.76 -6.49 -14.89
N ALA A 135 -0.39 -6.35 -14.23
CA ALA A 135 -1.55 -7.19 -14.46
C ALA A 135 -2.13 -7.04 -15.88
N LEU A 136 -2.20 -5.80 -16.41
CA LEU A 136 -2.65 -5.56 -17.80
C LEU A 136 -1.75 -6.29 -18.81
N PHE A 137 -0.45 -6.20 -18.65
CA PHE A 137 0.51 -6.89 -19.53
C PHE A 137 0.53 -8.39 -19.29
N ALA A 138 0.39 -8.87 -18.06
CA ALA A 138 0.28 -10.30 -17.76
C ALA A 138 -0.96 -10.91 -18.42
N ALA A 139 -2.13 -10.26 -18.31
CA ALA A 139 -3.36 -10.72 -18.97
C ALA A 139 -3.24 -10.72 -20.49
N LEU A 140 -2.56 -9.71 -21.08
CA LEU A 140 -2.30 -9.67 -22.52
C LEU A 140 -1.40 -10.83 -22.95
N ARG A 141 -0.33 -11.14 -22.21
CA ARG A 141 0.56 -12.30 -22.46
C ARG A 141 -0.20 -13.63 -22.32
N VAL A 142 -1.06 -13.76 -21.31
CA VAL A 142 -1.93 -14.94 -21.17
C VAL A 142 -2.83 -15.10 -22.41
N LYS A 143 -3.45 -14.01 -22.91
CA LYS A 143 -4.26 -14.02 -24.13
C LYS A 143 -3.47 -14.49 -25.36
N GLU A 144 -2.25 -13.98 -25.53
CA GLU A 144 -1.33 -14.36 -26.62
C GLU A 144 -0.93 -15.83 -26.53
N ASN A 145 -0.52 -16.30 -25.33
CA ASN A 145 -0.16 -17.69 -25.07
C ASN A 145 -1.31 -18.68 -25.35
N VAL A 146 -2.55 -18.30 -24.97
CA VAL A 146 -3.76 -19.08 -25.27
C VAL A 146 -3.98 -19.17 -26.78
N ALA A 147 -3.81 -18.06 -27.51
CA ALA A 147 -3.98 -18.03 -28.96
C ALA A 147 -2.91 -18.87 -29.69
N GLU A 148 -1.66 -18.83 -29.22
CA GLU A 148 -0.53 -19.56 -29.82
C GLU A 148 -0.58 -21.07 -29.51
N SER A 149 -0.84 -21.44 -28.25
CA SER A 149 -0.87 -22.84 -27.82
C SER A 149 -2.10 -23.59 -28.28
N GLY A 150 -3.21 -22.87 -28.52
CA GLY A 150 -4.51 -23.46 -28.78
C GLY A 150 -5.13 -24.19 -27.58
N GLN A 151 -4.52 -24.13 -26.41
CA GLN A 151 -5.08 -24.64 -25.16
C GLN A 151 -6.25 -23.73 -24.73
N LYS A 152 -7.34 -24.35 -24.29
CA LYS A 152 -8.48 -23.60 -23.75
C LYS A 152 -8.32 -23.49 -22.25
N PRO A 153 -8.25 -22.28 -21.71
CA PRO A 153 -8.33 -22.05 -20.28
C PRO A 153 -9.61 -22.63 -19.67
N ARG A 154 -9.63 -22.87 -18.37
CA ARG A 154 -10.83 -23.24 -17.63
C ARG A 154 -11.63 -22.02 -17.21
N PHE A 155 -10.97 -20.90 -16.98
CA PHE A 155 -11.53 -19.66 -16.46
C PHE A 155 -11.17 -18.46 -17.33
N ASN A 156 -11.94 -17.39 -17.15
CA ASN A 156 -11.67 -16.09 -17.72
C ASN A 156 -10.65 -15.33 -16.89
N ILE A 157 -10.14 -14.19 -17.37
CA ILE A 157 -9.25 -13.32 -16.62
C ILE A 157 -9.77 -11.90 -16.63
N ALA A 158 -9.67 -11.19 -15.49
CA ALA A 158 -9.94 -9.77 -15.45
C ALA A 158 -8.85 -9.06 -14.66
N VAL A 159 -8.40 -7.93 -15.19
CA VAL A 159 -7.51 -7.02 -14.47
C VAL A 159 -8.35 -6.03 -13.68
N VAL A 160 -8.06 -5.87 -12.41
CA VAL A 160 -8.78 -4.94 -11.54
C VAL A 160 -7.89 -3.77 -11.11
N ASN A 161 -8.47 -2.58 -11.13
CA ASN A 161 -8.02 -1.42 -10.38
C ASN A 161 -9.01 -1.19 -9.24
N TRP A 162 -8.60 -1.53 -8.02
CA TRP A 162 -9.40 -1.34 -6.83
C TRP A 162 -9.52 0.14 -6.47
N PHE A 163 -10.68 0.53 -5.99
CA PHE A 163 -10.98 1.90 -5.58
C PHE A 163 -10.46 2.18 -4.18
N ASN A 164 -9.74 3.31 -4.00
CA ASN A 164 -9.35 3.88 -2.70
C ASN A 164 -8.69 2.84 -1.78
N GLU A 165 -7.66 2.16 -2.30
CA GLU A 165 -6.86 1.23 -1.51
C GLU A 165 -6.11 1.98 -0.41
N GLU A 166 -5.48 3.08 -0.76
CA GLU A 166 -4.61 3.88 0.10
C GLU A 166 -5.32 4.56 1.28
N GLY A 167 -6.60 4.88 1.14
CA GLY A 167 -7.35 5.57 2.19
C GLY A 167 -6.87 6.99 2.50
N GLY A 168 -6.05 7.57 1.64
CA GLY A 168 -5.46 8.89 1.86
C GLY A 168 -6.49 10.02 1.85
N ARG A 169 -7.48 9.95 0.96
CA ARG A 169 -8.59 10.90 0.89
C ARG A 169 -9.83 10.45 1.64
N PHE A 170 -10.22 9.19 1.51
CA PHE A 170 -11.40 8.62 2.17
C PHE A 170 -10.97 7.45 3.07
N ALA A 171 -11.20 7.54 4.36
CA ALA A 171 -10.96 6.43 5.29
C ALA A 171 -12.22 5.58 5.48
N PRO A 172 -12.10 4.25 5.56
CA PRO A 172 -10.88 3.46 5.68
C PRO A 172 -10.18 3.17 4.36
N SER A 173 -8.93 2.70 4.43
CA SER A 173 -8.19 2.15 3.29
C SER A 173 -8.71 0.78 2.85
N ILE A 174 -8.24 0.28 1.69
CA ILE A 174 -8.65 -1.00 1.08
C ILE A 174 -10.18 -1.03 0.85
N MET A 175 -10.76 0.11 0.47
CA MET A 175 -12.22 0.29 0.45
C MET A 175 -12.88 -0.53 -0.65
N GLY A 176 -12.39 -0.45 -1.88
CA GLY A 176 -13.00 -1.07 -3.04
C GLY A 176 -13.00 -2.60 -2.98
N SER A 177 -11.86 -3.19 -2.68
CA SER A 177 -11.73 -4.65 -2.53
C SER A 177 -12.49 -5.17 -1.31
N SER A 178 -12.57 -4.40 -0.22
CA SER A 178 -13.37 -4.77 0.96
C SER A 178 -14.88 -4.77 0.67
N VAL A 179 -15.39 -3.80 -0.11
CA VAL A 179 -16.78 -3.81 -0.57
C VAL A 179 -17.04 -5.02 -1.48
N TYR A 180 -16.14 -5.28 -2.43
CA TYR A 180 -16.24 -6.45 -3.31
C TYR A 180 -16.19 -7.76 -2.53
N ALA A 181 -15.34 -7.87 -1.53
CA ALA A 181 -15.23 -9.05 -0.65
C ALA A 181 -16.42 -9.20 0.32
N GLY A 182 -17.27 -8.17 0.49
CA GLY A 182 -18.39 -8.16 1.42
C GLY A 182 -17.99 -7.88 2.87
N LEU A 183 -16.81 -7.29 3.08
CA LEU A 183 -16.30 -6.87 4.39
C LEU A 183 -16.87 -5.50 4.81
N PHE A 184 -17.12 -4.62 3.83
CA PHE A 184 -17.71 -3.32 4.03
C PHE A 184 -19.06 -3.21 3.32
N ASP A 185 -19.98 -2.46 3.90
CA ASP A 185 -21.26 -2.15 3.28
C ASP A 185 -21.10 -1.04 2.21
N LEU A 186 -21.70 -1.25 1.03
CA LEU A 186 -21.59 -0.32 -0.08
C LEU A 186 -22.17 1.07 0.26
N ASP A 187 -23.37 1.11 0.86
CA ASP A 187 -24.06 2.38 1.13
C ASP A 187 -23.32 3.17 2.23
N GLU A 188 -22.75 2.47 3.23
CA GLU A 188 -21.88 3.09 4.23
C GLU A 188 -20.64 3.70 3.60
N MET A 189 -19.95 2.97 2.70
CA MET A 189 -18.74 3.47 2.04
C MET A 189 -19.02 4.61 1.06
N LEU A 190 -20.13 4.59 0.35
CA LEU A 190 -20.54 5.70 -0.52
C LEU A 190 -20.85 6.98 0.25
N ALA A 191 -21.24 6.88 1.53
CA ALA A 191 -21.53 8.00 2.41
C ALA A 191 -20.30 8.56 3.15
N VAL A 192 -19.13 7.92 3.06
CA VAL A 192 -17.89 8.40 3.68
C VAL A 192 -17.52 9.75 3.07
N GLU A 193 -17.18 10.72 3.91
CA GLU A 193 -16.78 12.07 3.51
C GLU A 193 -15.26 12.28 3.67
N ASP A 194 -14.68 13.06 2.76
CA ASP A 194 -13.33 13.57 2.90
C ASP A 194 -13.25 14.75 3.90
N LEU A 195 -12.05 15.27 4.17
CA LEU A 195 -11.86 16.41 5.10
C LEU A 195 -12.55 17.71 4.66
N GLN A 196 -13.02 17.80 3.43
CA GLN A 196 -13.75 18.93 2.87
C GLN A 196 -15.27 18.72 2.91
N GLY A 197 -15.74 17.54 3.34
CA GLY A 197 -17.14 17.16 3.42
C GLY A 197 -17.74 16.71 2.08
N THR A 198 -16.91 16.26 1.14
CA THR A 198 -17.35 15.64 -0.12
C THR A 198 -17.46 14.13 0.09
N SER A 199 -18.62 13.55 -0.20
CA SER A 199 -18.81 12.11 -0.08
C SER A 199 -18.17 11.34 -1.24
N VAL A 200 -17.86 10.05 -1.01
CA VAL A 200 -17.41 9.12 -2.07
C VAL A 200 -18.37 9.11 -3.25
N ALA A 201 -19.69 9.05 -2.99
CA ALA A 201 -20.71 9.07 -4.04
C ALA A 201 -20.64 10.34 -4.89
N GLU A 202 -20.53 11.52 -4.25
CA GLU A 202 -20.42 12.81 -4.95
C GLU A 202 -19.12 12.89 -5.78
N ALA A 203 -18.01 12.41 -5.23
CA ALA A 203 -16.72 12.41 -5.90
C ALA A 203 -16.69 11.44 -7.11
N LEU A 204 -17.27 10.24 -7.00
CA LEU A 204 -17.46 9.29 -8.10
C LEU A 204 -18.25 9.91 -9.25
N ALA A 205 -19.40 10.52 -8.94
CA ALA A 205 -20.24 11.21 -9.91
C ALA A 205 -19.51 12.39 -10.58
N ALA A 206 -18.72 13.14 -9.81
CA ALA A 206 -17.98 14.29 -10.33
C ALA A 206 -16.94 13.92 -11.40
N ILE A 207 -16.31 12.75 -11.30
CA ILE A 207 -15.36 12.26 -12.29
C ILE A 207 -15.97 11.30 -13.32
N GLY A 208 -17.25 10.91 -13.16
CA GLY A 208 -17.97 10.00 -14.07
C GLY A 208 -17.56 8.54 -13.95
N TYR A 209 -17.25 8.10 -12.74
CA TYR A 209 -16.92 6.70 -12.39
C TYR A 209 -17.88 6.07 -11.38
N ASP A 210 -19.08 6.65 -11.22
CA ASP A 210 -20.25 6.08 -10.53
C ASP A 210 -20.86 4.95 -11.37
N GLY A 211 -20.18 3.80 -11.43
CA GLY A 211 -20.56 2.69 -12.28
C GLY A 211 -21.81 1.96 -11.81
N THR A 212 -22.39 1.17 -12.74
CA THR A 212 -23.58 0.34 -12.46
C THR A 212 -23.39 -1.09 -12.95
N ASP A 213 -22.18 -1.43 -13.42
CA ASP A 213 -21.90 -2.75 -13.94
C ASP A 213 -21.84 -3.78 -12.82
N THR A 214 -22.29 -5.00 -13.12
CA THR A 214 -22.06 -6.12 -12.22
C THR A 214 -20.58 -6.53 -12.29
N PRO A 215 -19.86 -6.53 -11.16
CA PRO A 215 -18.47 -6.98 -11.15
C PRO A 215 -18.35 -8.45 -11.57
N PRO A 216 -17.22 -8.87 -12.20
CA PRO A 216 -16.99 -10.27 -12.54
C PRO A 216 -16.96 -11.14 -11.30
N GLU A 217 -17.53 -12.35 -11.37
CA GLU A 217 -17.43 -13.33 -10.28
C GLU A 217 -16.01 -13.88 -10.21
N ALA A 218 -15.30 -13.64 -9.08
CA ALA A 218 -13.95 -14.13 -8.88
C ALA A 218 -13.92 -15.60 -8.46
N ILE A 219 -12.92 -16.36 -8.97
CA ILE A 219 -12.57 -17.71 -8.55
C ILE A 219 -11.26 -17.73 -7.75
N SER A 220 -10.36 -16.84 -8.04
CA SER A 220 -9.08 -16.61 -7.35
C SER A 220 -8.59 -15.19 -7.61
N TYR A 221 -7.61 -14.74 -6.85
CA TYR A 221 -6.97 -13.44 -6.99
C TYR A 221 -5.44 -13.54 -6.93
N ALA A 222 -4.74 -12.77 -7.74
CA ALA A 222 -3.29 -12.62 -7.60
C ALA A 222 -2.87 -11.16 -7.71
N GLU A 223 -1.95 -10.76 -6.86
CA GLU A 223 -1.39 -9.42 -6.80
C GLU A 223 0.13 -9.45 -6.78
N ILE A 224 0.76 -8.57 -7.56
CA ILE A 224 2.17 -8.26 -7.43
C ILE A 224 2.32 -6.80 -7.03
N HIS A 225 3.23 -6.54 -6.11
CA HIS A 225 3.41 -5.21 -5.54
C HIS A 225 4.89 -4.94 -5.27
N ILE A 226 5.26 -3.75 -4.88
CA ILE A 226 6.57 -3.46 -4.29
C ILE A 226 6.58 -3.89 -2.82
N GLU A 227 7.74 -4.29 -2.27
CA GLU A 227 7.83 -4.79 -0.88
C GLU A 227 7.47 -3.74 0.17
N GLN A 228 7.74 -2.46 -0.10
CA GLN A 228 7.63 -1.36 0.87
C GLN A 228 8.52 -1.57 2.12
N GLY A 229 9.44 -2.52 2.04
CA GLY A 229 10.35 -2.95 3.08
C GLY A 229 11.76 -3.18 2.53
N ARG A 230 12.67 -3.68 3.39
CA ARG A 230 14.09 -3.83 3.07
C ARG A 230 14.58 -5.27 3.02
N ILE A 231 13.71 -6.25 3.14
CA ILE A 231 14.13 -7.65 3.28
C ILE A 231 14.74 -8.14 1.97
N LEU A 232 14.02 -7.96 0.85
CA LEU A 232 14.45 -8.43 -0.46
C LEU A 232 15.73 -7.75 -0.92
N GLU A 233 15.82 -6.42 -0.76
CA GLU A 233 17.04 -5.66 -1.08
C GLU A 233 18.24 -6.13 -0.26
N ARG A 234 18.09 -6.26 1.06
CA ARG A 234 19.17 -6.68 1.97
C ARG A 234 19.64 -8.11 1.75
N GLU A 235 18.74 -9.00 1.36
CA GLU A 235 19.04 -10.41 1.07
C GLU A 235 19.42 -10.63 -0.39
N ALA A 236 19.39 -9.59 -1.24
CA ALA A 236 19.59 -9.66 -2.69
C ALA A 236 18.70 -10.76 -3.34
N THR A 237 17.40 -10.73 -2.98
CA THR A 237 16.39 -11.69 -3.42
C THR A 237 15.47 -11.04 -4.42
N ASP A 238 15.16 -11.73 -5.52
CA ASP A 238 14.40 -11.18 -6.65
C ASP A 238 12.90 -11.03 -6.32
N ILE A 239 12.31 -12.04 -5.66
CA ILE A 239 10.85 -12.10 -5.43
C ILE A 239 10.55 -12.50 -3.98
N GLY A 240 9.64 -11.75 -3.36
CA GLY A 240 8.99 -12.12 -2.12
C GLY A 240 7.67 -12.83 -2.37
N VAL A 241 7.40 -13.94 -1.66
CA VAL A 241 6.08 -14.57 -1.65
C VAL A 241 5.48 -14.40 -0.27
N VAL A 242 4.30 -13.80 -0.20
CA VAL A 242 3.67 -13.44 1.06
C VAL A 242 2.88 -14.61 1.61
N GLU A 243 3.19 -15.01 2.85
CA GLU A 243 2.51 -16.11 3.55
C GLU A 243 1.46 -15.62 4.56
N SER A 244 1.60 -14.40 5.08
CA SER A 244 0.61 -13.81 5.99
C SER A 244 0.69 -12.29 6.05
N SER A 245 -0.39 -11.65 6.54
CA SER A 245 -0.40 -10.22 6.89
C SER A 245 -0.17 -10.02 8.38
N TRP A 246 0.32 -8.84 8.77
CA TRP A 246 0.38 -8.44 10.16
C TRP A 246 -1.00 -8.08 10.72
N TYR A 247 -1.13 -8.18 12.04
CA TYR A 247 -2.28 -7.63 12.75
C TYR A 247 -2.14 -6.10 12.81
N THR A 248 -3.23 -5.40 12.47
CA THR A 248 -3.30 -3.94 12.48
C THR A 248 -4.46 -3.48 13.32
N GLN A 249 -4.25 -2.45 14.13
CA GLN A 249 -5.31 -1.78 14.87
C GLN A 249 -5.08 -0.28 14.88
N LYS A 250 -6.08 0.47 14.44
CA LYS A 250 -6.09 1.93 14.54
C LYS A 250 -6.96 2.38 15.71
N LEU A 251 -6.59 3.51 16.29
CA LEU A 251 -7.35 4.19 17.33
C LEU A 251 -7.77 5.55 16.80
N ASP A 252 -9.07 5.80 16.77
CA ASP A 252 -9.66 7.12 16.54
C ASP A 252 -9.73 7.86 17.87
N ILE A 253 -9.09 9.03 17.95
CA ILE A 253 -8.90 9.74 19.23
C ILE A 253 -9.37 11.16 19.11
N ASP A 254 -10.42 11.53 19.87
CA ASP A 254 -10.89 12.89 20.04
C ASP A 254 -10.47 13.45 21.41
N VAL A 255 -9.65 14.48 21.40
CA VAL A 255 -9.21 15.24 22.57
C VAL A 255 -10.05 16.51 22.68
N LEU A 256 -10.89 16.61 23.70
CA LEU A 256 -11.88 17.67 23.87
C LEU A 256 -11.51 18.59 25.05
N GLY A 257 -10.99 19.76 24.74
CA GLY A 257 -10.65 20.81 25.69
C GLY A 257 -11.59 22.02 25.59
N GLU A 258 -11.09 23.19 25.97
CA GLU A 258 -11.87 24.46 25.94
C GLU A 258 -11.06 25.55 25.21
N GLN A 259 -11.73 26.20 24.24
CA GLN A 259 -11.14 27.32 23.54
C GLN A 259 -11.00 28.55 24.45
N SER A 260 -9.79 29.11 24.47
CA SER A 260 -9.55 30.31 25.28
C SER A 260 -8.50 31.24 24.65
N HIS A 261 -8.34 32.43 25.20
CA HIS A 261 -7.42 33.44 24.69
C HIS A 261 -5.98 33.13 25.08
N THR A 262 -5.05 33.00 24.09
CA THR A 262 -3.66 32.63 24.33
C THR A 262 -2.88 33.55 25.29
N GLY A 263 -3.19 34.84 25.32
CA GLY A 263 -2.49 35.82 26.14
C GLY A 263 -3.22 36.17 27.46
N ALA A 264 -4.56 36.07 27.52
CA ALA A 264 -5.37 36.53 28.67
C ALA A 264 -5.75 35.39 29.62
N THR A 265 -5.87 34.14 29.14
CA THR A 265 -6.22 33.01 29.99
C THR A 265 -5.00 32.53 30.78
N ALA A 266 -5.11 32.52 32.12
CA ALA A 266 -4.02 31.99 32.95
C ALA A 266 -3.71 30.53 32.65
N MET A 267 -2.45 30.12 32.82
CA MET A 267 -2.05 28.72 32.50
C MET A 267 -2.85 27.69 33.31
N ALA A 268 -3.20 27.99 34.56
CA ALA A 268 -3.95 27.08 35.44
C ALA A 268 -5.44 26.91 35.03
N ASP A 269 -5.96 27.82 34.22
CA ASP A 269 -7.35 27.80 33.77
C ASP A 269 -7.52 27.27 32.34
N ARG A 270 -6.44 26.66 31.75
CA ARG A 270 -6.46 26.17 30.39
C ARG A 270 -6.79 24.67 30.33
N HIS A 271 -7.75 24.34 29.48
CA HIS A 271 -8.04 22.96 29.07
C HIS A 271 -7.56 22.79 27.62
N ASP A 272 -6.24 22.71 27.43
CA ASP A 272 -5.58 22.80 26.14
C ASP A 272 -5.56 21.43 25.42
N ALA A 273 -6.45 21.25 24.44
CA ALA A 273 -6.55 20.02 23.67
C ALA A 273 -5.26 19.71 22.87
N LEU A 274 -4.54 20.75 22.41
CA LEU A 274 -3.33 20.53 21.61
C LEU A 274 -2.15 20.04 22.46
N VAL A 275 -2.00 20.56 23.66
CA VAL A 275 -0.94 20.09 24.60
C VAL A 275 -1.20 18.64 24.99
N ALA A 276 -2.45 18.29 25.33
CA ALA A 276 -2.80 16.92 25.66
C ALA A 276 -2.66 15.97 24.42
N GLY A 277 -3.14 16.40 23.25
CA GLY A 277 -2.96 15.66 22.00
C GLY A 277 -1.49 15.41 21.65
N SER A 278 -0.64 16.42 21.82
CA SER A 278 0.81 16.27 21.61
C SER A 278 1.44 15.22 22.54
N LYS A 279 0.99 15.13 23.80
CA LYS A 279 1.42 14.07 24.73
C LYS A 279 0.98 12.68 24.25
N ILE A 280 -0.22 12.57 23.68
CA ILE A 280 -0.69 11.31 23.10
C ILE A 280 0.19 10.90 21.91
N VAL A 281 0.53 11.84 21.02
CA VAL A 281 1.46 11.56 19.91
C VAL A 281 2.79 11.00 20.41
N LEU A 282 3.36 11.59 21.48
CA LEU A 282 4.59 11.07 22.09
C LEU A 282 4.37 9.70 22.74
N ALA A 283 3.23 9.47 23.41
CA ALA A 283 2.92 8.18 24.00
C ALA A 283 2.82 7.08 22.93
N VAL A 284 2.19 7.36 21.77
CA VAL A 284 2.12 6.45 20.63
C VAL A 284 3.53 6.16 20.07
N ALA A 285 4.38 7.18 19.95
CA ALA A 285 5.76 6.98 19.50
C ALA A 285 6.60 6.19 20.48
N ASP A 286 6.36 6.34 21.79
CA ASP A 286 7.16 5.71 22.84
C ASP A 286 6.70 4.29 23.21
N VAL A 287 5.45 3.90 22.92
CA VAL A 287 4.91 2.60 23.31
C VAL A 287 5.70 1.42 22.72
N VAL A 288 6.33 1.59 21.57
CA VAL A 288 7.17 0.55 20.95
C VAL A 288 8.33 0.12 21.86
N ASN A 289 8.83 1.02 22.72
CA ASN A 289 9.93 0.73 23.65
C ASN A 289 9.55 -0.21 24.80
N GLU A 290 8.25 -0.53 24.96
CA GLU A 290 7.77 -1.51 25.94
C GLU A 290 7.96 -2.96 25.46
N PHE A 291 8.31 -3.16 24.18
CA PHE A 291 8.43 -4.45 23.53
C PHE A 291 9.83 -4.69 22.98
N ALA A 292 10.09 -5.90 22.46
CA ALA A 292 11.35 -6.21 21.80
C ALA A 292 11.55 -5.36 20.53
N ASP A 293 12.81 -5.16 20.14
CA ASP A 293 13.14 -4.41 18.93
C ASP A 293 12.40 -4.98 17.71
N GLU A 294 11.83 -4.09 16.88
CA GLU A 294 11.09 -4.40 15.66
C GLU A 294 9.81 -5.23 15.87
N ALA A 295 9.39 -5.52 17.11
CA ALA A 295 8.18 -6.32 17.38
C ALA A 295 6.87 -5.54 17.17
N LEU A 296 6.91 -4.21 17.27
CA LEU A 296 5.77 -3.31 17.12
C LEU A 296 6.18 -2.09 16.31
N VAL A 297 5.32 -1.66 15.38
CA VAL A 297 5.42 -0.34 14.76
C VAL A 297 4.19 0.48 15.11
N SER A 298 4.39 1.79 15.29
CA SER A 298 3.32 2.72 15.65
C SER A 298 3.50 4.07 14.96
N SER A 299 2.39 4.73 14.66
CA SER A 299 2.41 6.08 14.12
C SER A 299 1.14 6.86 14.45
N VAL A 300 1.20 8.19 14.34
CA VAL A 300 0.03 9.07 14.23
C VAL A 300 0.14 9.75 12.87
N GLY A 301 -0.66 9.27 11.91
CA GLY A 301 -0.65 9.78 10.53
C GLY A 301 -1.59 10.96 10.31
N GLN A 302 -2.68 11.05 11.05
CA GLN A 302 -3.64 12.14 10.95
C GLN A 302 -3.71 12.91 12.28
N HIS A 303 -3.65 14.26 12.21
CA HIS A 303 -3.72 15.14 13.36
C HIS A 303 -4.37 16.48 12.97
N VAL A 304 -5.62 16.67 13.37
CA VAL A 304 -6.44 17.84 13.01
C VAL A 304 -6.73 18.68 14.25
N VAL A 305 -6.40 19.97 14.19
CA VAL A 305 -6.54 20.93 15.31
C VAL A 305 -7.65 21.91 15.05
N GLU A 306 -8.55 22.11 16.00
CA GLU A 306 -9.64 23.10 15.90
C GLU A 306 -9.58 24.14 17.03
N PRO A 307 -9.68 25.44 16.68
CA PRO A 307 -9.88 26.04 15.35
C PRO A 307 -8.58 26.27 14.56
N ASN A 308 -7.43 25.78 14.98
CA ASN A 308 -6.12 25.97 14.34
C ASN A 308 -5.79 27.45 14.06
N SER A 309 -5.88 28.27 15.11
CA SER A 309 -5.63 29.71 15.07
C SER A 309 -4.47 30.10 16.00
N PRO A 310 -3.53 30.98 15.58
CA PRO A 310 -2.35 31.31 16.38
C PRO A 310 -2.64 32.10 17.66
N ILE A 311 -3.86 32.58 17.85
CA ILE A 311 -4.23 33.44 18.98
C ILE A 311 -5.30 32.83 19.91
N VAL A 312 -5.60 31.54 19.76
CA VAL A 312 -6.51 30.81 20.66
C VAL A 312 -5.87 29.52 21.16
N VAL A 313 -6.21 29.10 22.37
CA VAL A 313 -5.98 27.75 22.88
C VAL A 313 -6.96 26.81 22.19
N PRO A 314 -6.53 25.73 21.53
CA PRO A 314 -7.44 24.86 20.79
C PRO A 314 -8.43 24.10 21.68
N ARG A 315 -9.67 23.97 21.18
CA ARG A 315 -10.74 23.25 21.89
C ARG A 315 -10.81 21.76 21.56
N ARG A 316 -10.28 21.35 20.40
CA ARG A 316 -10.34 19.97 19.94
C ARG A 316 -9.11 19.61 19.15
N VAL A 317 -8.66 18.39 19.35
CA VAL A 317 -7.72 17.71 18.45
C VAL A 317 -8.31 16.34 18.13
N HIS A 318 -8.40 16.04 16.84
CA HIS A 318 -8.72 14.72 16.32
C HIS A 318 -7.45 14.09 15.75
N MET A 319 -7.19 12.81 16.05
CA MET A 319 -6.05 12.09 15.51
C MET A 319 -6.36 10.61 15.32
N VAL A 320 -5.64 9.97 14.39
CA VAL A 320 -5.68 8.53 14.19
C VAL A 320 -4.29 7.96 14.48
N ALA A 321 -4.21 7.05 15.45
CA ALA A 321 -3.02 6.27 15.74
C ALA A 321 -3.12 4.89 15.10
N ASP A 322 -2.00 4.35 14.61
CA ASP A 322 -1.88 3.03 13.96
C ASP A 322 -0.86 2.19 14.73
N LEU A 323 -1.22 0.94 15.05
CA LEU A 323 -0.41 -0.06 15.73
C LEU A 323 -0.37 -1.32 14.89
N ARG A 324 0.83 -1.86 14.59
CA ARG A 324 0.99 -3.09 13.81
C ARG A 324 2.05 -4.00 14.39
N SER A 325 1.77 -5.31 14.36
CA SER A 325 2.71 -6.36 14.75
C SER A 325 2.37 -7.68 14.04
N SER A 326 3.37 -8.53 13.84
CA SER A 326 3.14 -9.92 13.43
C SER A 326 2.49 -10.75 14.56
N ASP A 327 2.59 -10.29 15.81
CA ASP A 327 1.98 -10.91 16.99
C ASP A 327 0.78 -10.06 17.46
N PRO A 328 -0.48 -10.57 17.33
CA PRO A 328 -1.67 -9.86 17.78
C PRO A 328 -1.67 -9.49 19.27
N ASP A 329 -1.02 -10.28 20.11
CA ASP A 329 -1.01 -10.05 21.56
C ASP A 329 -0.13 -8.83 21.91
N ILE A 330 0.90 -8.55 21.11
CA ILE A 330 1.72 -7.34 21.23
C ILE A 330 0.88 -6.10 20.94
N VAL A 331 0.10 -6.09 19.85
CA VAL A 331 -0.77 -4.95 19.54
C VAL A 331 -1.81 -4.71 20.63
N LYS A 332 -2.46 -5.78 21.12
CA LYS A 332 -3.42 -5.67 22.21
C LYS A 332 -2.80 -5.11 23.49
N ALA A 333 -1.59 -5.57 23.86
CA ALA A 333 -0.86 -5.05 25.01
C ALA A 333 -0.48 -3.57 24.84
N ALA A 334 0.01 -3.18 23.66
CA ALA A 334 0.32 -1.80 23.33
C ALA A 334 -0.90 -0.89 23.39
N ARG A 335 -2.03 -1.34 22.82
CA ARG A 335 -3.32 -0.67 22.91
C ARG A 335 -3.74 -0.43 24.37
N ASP A 336 -3.68 -1.46 25.21
CA ASP A 336 -4.09 -1.36 26.61
C ASP A 336 -3.17 -0.41 27.39
N SER A 337 -1.87 -0.42 27.10
CA SER A 337 -0.90 0.55 27.65
C SER A 337 -1.25 1.99 27.22
N LEU A 338 -1.54 2.21 25.93
CA LEU A 338 -1.93 3.52 25.43
C LEU A 338 -3.23 4.03 26.07
N HIS A 339 -4.26 3.17 26.22
CA HIS A 339 -5.49 3.54 26.90
C HIS A 339 -5.22 4.04 28.34
N GLN A 340 -4.32 3.36 29.07
CA GLN A 340 -3.95 3.80 30.41
C GLN A 340 -3.18 5.13 30.42
N GLN A 341 -2.25 5.33 29.47
CA GLN A 341 -1.50 6.57 29.32
C GLN A 341 -2.42 7.72 28.94
N ILE A 342 -3.35 7.52 27.99
CA ILE A 342 -4.35 8.51 27.57
C ILE A 342 -5.26 8.90 28.74
N ALA A 343 -5.71 7.94 29.54
CA ALA A 343 -6.52 8.23 30.74
C ALA A 343 -5.77 9.10 31.75
N ASN A 344 -4.47 8.86 31.96
CA ASN A 344 -3.63 9.69 32.81
C ASN A 344 -3.45 11.11 32.26
N ILE A 345 -3.27 11.26 30.94
CA ILE A 345 -3.18 12.57 30.25
C ILE A 345 -4.50 13.34 30.41
N ALA A 346 -5.65 12.68 30.28
CA ALA A 346 -6.96 13.29 30.47
C ALA A 346 -7.12 13.89 31.87
N LEU A 347 -6.69 13.12 32.90
CA LEU A 347 -6.73 13.58 34.30
C LEU A 347 -5.74 14.73 34.56
N GLU A 348 -4.52 14.66 34.02
CA GLU A 348 -3.49 15.70 34.22
C GLU A 348 -3.93 17.05 33.65
N HIS A 349 -4.63 17.04 32.50
CA HIS A 349 -5.03 18.26 31.78
C HIS A 349 -6.47 18.69 32.05
N ASP A 350 -7.22 17.95 32.87
CA ASP A 350 -8.64 18.16 33.16
C ASP A 350 -9.47 18.33 31.87
N ILE A 351 -9.36 17.34 30.97
CA ILE A 351 -10.04 17.31 29.65
C ILE A 351 -10.71 15.97 29.43
N THR A 352 -11.61 15.94 28.44
CA THR A 352 -12.24 14.71 27.99
C THR A 352 -11.52 14.15 26.76
N ILE A 353 -11.13 12.86 26.80
CA ILE A 353 -10.58 12.16 25.65
C ILE A 353 -11.47 10.97 25.35
N LYS A 354 -11.90 10.85 24.09
CA LYS A 354 -12.59 9.68 23.57
C LYS A 354 -11.62 8.88 22.73
N VAL A 355 -11.64 7.56 22.89
CA VAL A 355 -10.81 6.64 22.12
C VAL A 355 -11.73 5.52 21.63
N GLU A 356 -11.76 5.30 20.34
CA GLU A 356 -12.53 4.24 19.70
C GLU A 356 -11.59 3.36 18.87
N ASP A 357 -11.82 2.04 18.89
CA ASP A 357 -11.11 1.12 18.00
C ASP A 357 -11.63 1.33 16.58
N PHE A 358 -10.71 1.55 15.66
CA PHE A 358 -11.02 1.84 14.28
C PHE A 358 -10.15 0.98 13.35
N ASP A 359 -10.72 0.47 12.26
CA ASP A 359 -10.01 -0.32 11.23
C ASP A 359 -9.12 -1.42 11.84
N VAL A 360 -9.75 -2.35 12.57
CA VAL A 360 -9.06 -3.50 13.16
C VAL A 360 -9.01 -4.64 12.16
N ARG A 361 -7.79 -5.07 11.79
CA ARG A 361 -7.56 -6.17 10.84
C ARG A 361 -6.76 -7.27 11.51
N GLY A 362 -7.36 -8.46 11.59
CA GLY A 362 -6.69 -9.65 12.14
C GLY A 362 -5.53 -10.11 11.27
N LYS A 363 -4.57 -10.84 11.88
CA LYS A 363 -3.54 -11.55 11.11
C LYS A 363 -4.22 -12.58 10.21
N LEU A 364 -3.91 -12.53 8.91
CA LEU A 364 -4.48 -13.40 7.90
C LEU A 364 -3.39 -14.21 7.22
N TYR A 365 -3.59 -15.51 7.01
CA TYR A 365 -2.69 -16.36 6.26
C TYR A 365 -3.19 -16.56 4.84
N PHE A 366 -2.28 -16.47 3.88
CA PHE A 366 -2.57 -16.85 2.50
C PHE A 366 -2.59 -18.38 2.36
N PRO A 367 -3.38 -18.96 1.42
CA PRO A 367 -3.43 -20.39 1.20
C PRO A 367 -2.03 -20.95 0.87
N GLU A 368 -1.59 -22.01 1.56
CA GLU A 368 -0.27 -22.63 1.32
C GLU A 368 -0.11 -23.06 -0.13
N THR A 369 -1.18 -23.58 -0.76
CA THR A 369 -1.19 -23.93 -2.19
C THR A 369 -0.96 -22.72 -3.11
N GLY A 370 -1.44 -21.54 -2.72
CA GLY A 370 -1.16 -20.29 -3.44
C GLY A 370 0.29 -19.84 -3.27
N VAL A 371 0.83 -19.99 -2.05
CA VAL A 371 2.25 -19.72 -1.77
C VAL A 371 3.14 -20.67 -2.59
N GLU A 372 2.86 -21.98 -2.57
CA GLU A 372 3.60 -22.97 -3.36
C GLU A 372 3.49 -22.74 -4.88
N LEU A 373 2.33 -22.26 -5.37
CA LEU A 373 2.15 -21.88 -6.77
C LEU A 373 3.07 -20.74 -7.17
N ALA A 374 3.14 -19.68 -6.34
CA ALA A 374 4.03 -18.56 -6.57
C ALA A 374 5.51 -18.98 -6.52
N GLU A 375 5.91 -19.80 -5.53
CA GLU A 375 7.27 -20.34 -5.44
C GLU A 375 7.66 -21.12 -6.69
N LYS A 376 6.76 -21.95 -7.19
CA LYS A 376 6.99 -22.71 -8.44
C LYS A 376 7.14 -21.79 -9.65
N ALA A 377 6.33 -20.73 -9.75
CA ALA A 377 6.42 -19.75 -10.82
C ALA A 377 7.78 -19.02 -10.78
N VAL A 378 8.21 -18.56 -9.61
CA VAL A 378 9.53 -17.91 -9.42
C VAL A 378 10.67 -18.85 -9.79
N ALA A 379 10.61 -20.12 -9.35
CA ALA A 379 11.65 -21.13 -9.67
C ALA A 379 11.72 -21.44 -11.18
N ASN A 380 10.59 -21.45 -11.89
CA ASN A 380 10.53 -21.64 -13.33
C ASN A 380 11.21 -20.51 -14.11
N GLU A 381 11.15 -19.28 -13.59
CA GLU A 381 11.86 -18.11 -14.14
C GLU A 381 13.35 -18.09 -13.74
N GLY A 382 13.80 -19.01 -12.90
CA GLY A 382 15.18 -19.09 -12.42
C GLY A 382 15.57 -17.99 -11.44
N LEU A 383 14.60 -17.38 -10.78
CA LEU A 383 14.75 -16.29 -9.82
C LEU A 383 14.91 -16.80 -8.38
N SER A 384 15.54 -16.00 -7.54
CA SER A 384 15.64 -16.24 -6.10
C SER A 384 14.34 -15.84 -5.39
N ILE A 385 14.05 -16.50 -4.28
CA ILE A 385 12.77 -16.38 -3.57
C ILE A 385 12.95 -16.25 -2.06
N ARG A 386 12.06 -15.48 -1.43
CA ARG A 386 11.93 -15.37 0.01
C ARG A 386 10.44 -15.40 0.40
N ARG A 387 10.04 -16.29 1.33
CA ARG A 387 8.75 -16.17 2.02
C ARG A 387 8.83 -15.06 3.05
N LEU A 388 7.80 -14.23 3.14
CA LEU A 388 7.74 -13.13 4.09
C LEU A 388 6.30 -12.79 4.49
N GLU A 389 6.16 -12.00 5.53
CA GLU A 389 4.89 -11.41 5.96
C GLU A 389 4.77 -10.00 5.41
N THR A 390 3.55 -9.54 5.06
CA THR A 390 3.32 -8.13 4.76
C THR A 390 2.97 -7.35 6.01
N MET A 391 3.62 -6.21 6.20
CA MET A 391 3.31 -5.23 7.25
C MET A 391 2.27 -4.22 6.79
N ALA A 392 2.09 -4.08 5.48
CA ALA A 392 1.11 -3.18 4.86
C ALA A 392 -0.22 -3.88 4.63
N GLY A 393 -1.29 -3.10 4.51
CA GLY A 393 -2.55 -3.56 3.98
C GLY A 393 -2.45 -3.64 2.46
N HIS A 394 -3.07 -4.65 1.85
CA HIS A 394 -3.16 -4.81 0.41
C HIS A 394 -4.55 -5.34 0.03
N ASP A 395 -4.96 -5.11 -1.20
CA ASP A 395 -6.23 -5.64 -1.71
C ASP A 395 -6.29 -7.17 -1.64
N SER A 396 -5.15 -7.84 -1.80
CA SER A 396 -5.04 -9.30 -1.63
C SER A 396 -5.46 -9.78 -0.23
N VAL A 397 -5.26 -8.97 0.81
CA VAL A 397 -5.72 -9.29 2.17
C VAL A 397 -7.25 -9.30 2.23
N ALA A 398 -7.91 -8.29 1.67
CA ALA A 398 -9.38 -8.25 1.58
C ALA A 398 -9.92 -9.38 0.69
N MET A 399 -9.31 -9.59 -0.48
CA MET A 399 -9.71 -10.62 -1.43
C MET A 399 -9.57 -12.03 -0.88
N ASN A 400 -8.55 -12.27 -0.03
CA ASN A 400 -8.32 -13.56 0.61
C ASN A 400 -9.45 -13.97 1.58
N HIS A 401 -10.33 -13.05 2.00
CA HIS A 401 -11.57 -13.38 2.71
C HIS A 401 -12.68 -13.92 1.78
N ARG A 402 -12.58 -13.73 0.47
CA ARG A 402 -13.61 -14.12 -0.49
C ARG A 402 -13.21 -15.28 -1.38
N VAL A 403 -11.96 -15.26 -1.87
CA VAL A 403 -11.40 -16.28 -2.78
C VAL A 403 -9.94 -16.54 -2.41
N PRO A 404 -9.36 -17.70 -2.75
CA PRO A 404 -7.95 -17.93 -2.53
C PRO A 404 -7.12 -16.87 -3.28
N ALA A 405 -6.18 -16.25 -2.56
CA ALA A 405 -5.34 -15.18 -3.07
C ALA A 405 -3.85 -15.55 -3.04
N VAL A 406 -3.10 -14.96 -3.97
CA VAL A 406 -1.63 -15.04 -4.07
C VAL A 406 -1.09 -13.61 -4.03
N MET A 407 -0.12 -13.36 -3.16
CA MET A 407 0.53 -12.06 -3.05
C MET A 407 2.04 -12.19 -3.21
N MET A 408 2.63 -11.35 -4.07
CA MET A 408 4.05 -11.37 -4.39
C MET A 408 4.64 -9.97 -4.35
N PHE A 409 5.93 -9.88 -4.03
CA PHE A 409 6.66 -8.60 -3.98
C PHE A 409 7.89 -8.61 -4.88
N VAL A 410 8.20 -7.43 -5.44
CA VAL A 410 9.51 -7.08 -5.98
C VAL A 410 10.25 -6.17 -5.00
N PRO A 411 11.60 -6.09 -5.03
CA PRO A 411 12.37 -5.27 -4.12
C PRO A 411 12.01 -3.78 -4.18
N SER A 412 12.03 -3.13 -3.02
CA SER A 412 11.99 -1.67 -2.88
C SER A 412 13.36 -1.15 -2.49
N VAL A 413 13.89 -0.20 -3.24
CA VAL A 413 15.20 0.42 -2.94
C VAL A 413 15.10 1.22 -1.64
N ASP A 414 16.04 0.99 -0.72
CA ASP A 414 16.02 1.55 0.64
C ASP A 414 14.76 1.18 1.46
N GLY A 415 13.86 0.33 0.97
CA GLY A 415 12.60 -0.04 1.61
C GLY A 415 11.68 1.14 1.85
N VAL A 416 11.75 2.16 1.00
CA VAL A 416 10.98 3.39 1.14
C VAL A 416 9.69 3.29 0.35
N SER A 417 8.57 3.69 0.96
CA SER A 417 7.27 3.82 0.32
C SER A 417 6.49 5.01 0.90
N HIS A 418 5.35 5.35 0.31
CA HIS A 418 4.48 6.48 0.68
C HIS A 418 5.20 7.83 0.65
N CYS A 419 6.19 7.98 -0.21
CA CYS A 419 6.87 9.26 -0.44
C CYS A 419 7.49 9.32 -1.84
N GLU A 420 7.77 10.52 -2.32
CA GLU A 420 8.25 10.80 -3.67
C GLU A 420 9.57 10.09 -4.07
N ARG A 421 10.41 9.70 -3.09
CA ARG A 421 11.68 8.99 -3.33
C ARG A 421 11.56 7.47 -3.38
N GLU A 422 10.35 6.93 -3.37
CA GLU A 422 10.07 5.50 -3.57
C GLU A 422 10.64 5.05 -4.93
N PHE A 423 11.30 3.89 -4.93
CA PHE A 423 11.93 3.40 -6.16
C PHE A 423 12.02 1.87 -6.19
N THR A 424 11.73 1.33 -7.37
CA THR A 424 11.95 -0.06 -7.76
C THR A 424 12.60 -0.05 -9.14
N THR A 425 13.57 -0.95 -9.39
CA THR A 425 14.29 -0.97 -10.66
C THR A 425 13.43 -1.51 -11.80
N ASP A 426 13.69 -1.04 -13.02
CA ASP A 426 13.02 -1.57 -14.23
C ASP A 426 13.20 -3.08 -14.36
N GLU A 427 14.38 -3.61 -13.95
CA GLU A 427 14.68 -5.04 -14.00
C GLU A 427 13.82 -5.83 -13.03
N ASP A 428 13.62 -5.35 -11.80
CA ASP A 428 12.77 -5.99 -10.80
C ASP A 428 11.30 -5.97 -11.23
N MET A 429 10.83 -4.85 -11.81
CA MET A 429 9.48 -4.76 -12.37
C MET A 429 9.25 -5.78 -13.51
N ILE A 430 10.22 -5.95 -14.42
CA ILE A 430 10.14 -6.94 -15.51
C ILE A 430 10.11 -8.36 -14.96
N ARG A 431 10.96 -8.68 -13.97
CA ARG A 431 10.97 -9.98 -13.29
C ARG A 431 9.61 -10.30 -12.67
N GLY A 432 9.06 -9.36 -11.91
CA GLY A 432 7.76 -9.52 -11.29
C GLY A 432 6.63 -9.69 -12.31
N LEU A 433 6.64 -8.95 -13.43
CA LEU A 433 5.69 -9.15 -14.53
C LEU A 433 5.78 -10.57 -15.11
N GLY A 434 6.98 -11.13 -15.27
CA GLY A 434 7.19 -12.51 -15.69
C GLY A 434 6.52 -13.51 -14.74
N VAL A 435 6.80 -13.37 -13.45
CA VAL A 435 6.23 -14.23 -12.39
C VAL A 435 4.70 -14.10 -12.32
N LEU A 436 4.16 -12.88 -12.35
CA LEU A 436 2.70 -12.67 -12.36
C LEU A 436 2.05 -13.31 -13.60
N THR A 437 2.69 -13.24 -14.77
CA THR A 437 2.23 -13.90 -16.00
C THR A 437 2.17 -15.42 -15.83
N SER A 438 3.20 -16.01 -15.21
CA SER A 438 3.27 -17.45 -14.94
C SER A 438 2.17 -17.87 -13.95
N VAL A 439 1.99 -17.15 -12.83
CA VAL A 439 0.92 -17.40 -11.86
C VAL A 439 -0.47 -17.27 -12.51
N ALA A 440 -0.73 -16.18 -13.24
CA ALA A 440 -2.01 -15.95 -13.91
C ALA A 440 -2.33 -17.06 -14.93
N THR A 441 -1.32 -17.57 -15.64
CA THR A 441 -1.48 -18.68 -16.58
C THR A 441 -1.95 -19.97 -15.88
N GLU A 442 -1.35 -20.32 -14.77
CA GLU A 442 -1.73 -21.51 -13.99
C GLU A 442 -3.14 -21.33 -13.38
N LEU A 443 -3.47 -20.13 -12.87
CA LEU A 443 -4.79 -19.83 -12.31
C LEU A 443 -5.91 -19.96 -13.36
N VAL A 444 -5.74 -19.42 -14.57
CA VAL A 444 -6.77 -19.57 -15.62
C VAL A 444 -6.92 -21.01 -16.10
N ASN A 445 -5.89 -21.86 -15.94
CA ASN A 445 -5.92 -23.28 -16.23
C ASN A 445 -6.55 -24.11 -15.11
N GLY A 446 -6.77 -23.54 -13.92
CA GLY A 446 -7.56 -24.15 -12.86
C GLY A 446 -6.86 -24.39 -11.55
N GLU A 447 -5.60 -23.98 -11.39
CA GLU A 447 -4.94 -24.00 -10.09
C GLU A 447 -5.74 -23.16 -9.08
N LEU A 448 -5.75 -23.56 -7.82
CA LEU A 448 -6.53 -22.99 -6.71
C LEU A 448 -8.07 -23.09 -6.85
N SER A 449 -8.61 -23.59 -7.95
CA SER A 449 -10.07 -23.64 -8.16
C SER A 449 -10.75 -24.83 -7.51
N GLU A 450 -10.03 -25.93 -7.24
CA GLU A 450 -10.60 -27.18 -6.70
C GLU A 450 -10.81 -27.13 -5.19
N GLU A 451 -10.24 -26.20 -4.49
CA GLU A 451 -10.40 -25.98 -3.05
C GLU A 451 -11.79 -25.43 -2.67
N ARG A 452 -12.66 -25.09 -3.65
CA ARG A 452 -14.06 -24.72 -3.43
C ARG A 452 -14.99 -25.89 -3.15
N GLY A 453 -14.54 -27.14 -3.28
CA GLY A 453 -15.39 -28.34 -3.30
C GLY A 453 -15.56 -29.05 -1.97
N GLY A 454 -15.03 -28.63 -0.89
CA GLY A 454 -15.20 -29.31 0.39
C GLY A 454 -14.56 -28.55 1.51
N ASP A 455 -15.35 -28.23 2.50
CA ASP A 455 -14.99 -27.82 3.85
C ASP A 455 -13.58 -27.23 4.00
N VAL A 456 -13.57 -25.97 4.45
CA VAL A 456 -12.42 -25.29 5.03
C VAL A 456 -11.68 -24.33 4.09
N TRP A 457 -12.34 -23.31 3.62
CA TRP A 457 -11.75 -21.99 3.73
C TRP A 457 -12.59 -21.22 4.76
N VAL A 458 -12.34 -21.48 6.04
CA VAL A 458 -12.80 -20.62 7.13
C VAL A 458 -11.78 -19.50 7.23
N GLY A 459 -11.82 -18.57 6.29
CA GLY A 459 -11.38 -17.22 6.57
C GLY A 459 -12.14 -16.83 7.84
N GLN A 460 -11.43 -16.32 8.86
CA GLN A 460 -12.08 -15.86 10.09
C GLN A 460 -13.27 -15.00 9.70
N SER A 461 -14.46 -15.38 10.17
CA SER A 461 -15.68 -14.63 9.80
C SER A 461 -15.51 -13.18 10.24
N VAL A 462 -16.09 -12.24 9.50
CA VAL A 462 -16.13 -10.80 9.86
C VAL A 462 -16.56 -10.59 11.33
N ALA A 463 -17.33 -11.53 11.90
CA ALA A 463 -17.71 -11.56 13.31
C ALA A 463 -16.52 -11.84 14.27
N GLU A 464 -15.49 -12.60 13.84
CA GLU A 464 -14.30 -12.86 14.65
C GLU A 464 -13.26 -11.75 14.55
N ALA A 465 -13.23 -11.02 13.43
CA ALA A 465 -12.38 -9.83 13.28
C ALA A 465 -12.92 -8.62 14.07
N ARG A 466 -14.22 -8.63 14.47
CA ARG A 466 -14.86 -7.62 15.32
C ARG A 466 -14.98 -8.03 16.79
N ALA A 467 -14.52 -9.20 17.19
CA ALA A 467 -14.50 -9.72 18.55
C ALA A 467 -13.10 -9.65 19.17
#